data_d43b7eaf306a19857d61dc9adce4829c
#
_entry.id   d43b7eaf306a19857d61dc9adce4829c
#
_cell.length_a   1.000
_cell.length_b   1.000
_cell.length_c   1.000
_cell.angle_alpha   90.00
_cell.angle_beta   90.00
_cell.angle_gamma   90.00
#
_symmetry.space_group_name_H-M   'P 1'
#
loop_
_entity.id
_entity.type
_entity.pdbx_description
1 polymer ?
#
loop_
_entity_poly.entity_id
_entity_poly.type
_entity_poly.pdbx_seq_one_letter_code
_entity_poly.pdbx_strand_id
1 'polypeptide(L)'
;MADLIKETRVENGWVRGVAAADPRVISYKGIPFAAPPVGALRWRAPQPAKDWEGVLDCVRFAPISMQCKPGTDPNNLYTREWNVDPEIPMDEDSLYLNIWTPAKEKDERLPVFVWYFGGGLMEGNPAEMEFNGERIARRGIVVVTINYRLNVFGFLAHPELTAEAPDAPTNFGLLDQAYATKWVKRNIAAFGGDPENITIGGQSAGGRSVQVQLTSPQTEGLFQKAIIMSGIRYGSYQGVNSHGMNRTLEQAEADGLDFFQWAGIRNLAEARQLESHTLMELFRNYAGIGSGLGPGTKMWAPVIDGTFQLGHFSEMILKNKRHMVPLLMTNTSSESWEMPQVQTMAELETLAKERFGHRSGEFLSAVQGENLAQTLENAKYCPMELGMRLYFEATAAEHPELQNYSAVFDGDIPGWDHPGTFHSSDLWFVFESLASCWRPFTGRHYDLARQMCSYVSNFIKTGDPNGKDVDGSTLPEWKSYSTCKGQMRYATPCKQLDDLSVSPVMRFLTDFYLHQIG
;
A
#
# COMPACT_ATOMS: atom_id res chain seq x y z
N MET A 1 11.66 27.75 23.19
CA MET A 1 11.38 26.61 22.28
C MET A 1 12.41 26.72 21.18
N ALA A 2 13.14 25.65 20.88
CA ALA A 2 14.08 25.66 19.75
C ALA A 2 13.28 25.90 18.47
N ASP A 3 13.81 26.74 17.60
CA ASP A 3 13.14 27.10 16.36
C ASP A 3 13.14 25.89 15.40
N LEU A 4 11.97 25.30 15.15
CA LEU A 4 11.79 24.25 14.15
C LEU A 4 11.94 24.86 12.74
N ILE A 5 12.32 24.02 11.77
CA ILE A 5 12.44 24.45 10.36
C ILE A 5 11.05 24.77 9.82
N LYS A 6 10.68 26.06 9.77
CA LYS A 6 9.39 26.53 9.22
C LYS A 6 9.49 26.99 7.79
N GLU A 7 10.68 27.38 7.36
CA GLU A 7 10.94 27.84 6.00
C GLU A 7 12.24 27.21 5.50
N THR A 8 12.20 26.65 4.32
CA THR A 8 13.36 25.99 3.73
C THR A 8 13.33 26.06 2.22
N ARG A 9 14.46 25.78 1.57
CA ARG A 9 14.59 25.79 0.13
C ARG A 9 14.68 24.36 -0.40
N VAL A 10 13.84 24.03 -1.34
CA VAL A 10 13.88 22.84 -2.18
C VAL A 10 14.41 23.19 -3.58
N GLU A 11 14.59 22.19 -4.44
CA GLU A 11 15.14 22.38 -5.78
C GLU A 11 14.41 23.45 -6.60
N ASN A 12 13.09 23.59 -6.45
CA ASN A 12 12.26 24.50 -7.26
C ASN A 12 12.01 25.87 -6.61
N GLY A 13 12.34 26.09 -5.34
CA GLY A 13 12.10 27.38 -4.67
C GLY A 13 12.02 27.27 -3.15
N TRP A 14 11.55 28.33 -2.51
CA TRP A 14 11.33 28.38 -1.05
C TRP A 14 9.93 27.88 -0.70
N VAL A 15 9.83 27.12 0.38
CA VAL A 15 8.56 26.61 0.94
C VAL A 15 8.45 26.99 2.41
N ARG A 16 7.23 27.29 2.84
CA ARG A 16 6.91 27.60 4.24
C ARG A 16 5.81 26.67 4.76
N GLY A 17 6.08 26.00 5.88
CA GLY A 17 5.13 25.17 6.63
C GLY A 17 4.61 25.88 7.88
N VAL A 18 3.70 25.20 8.57
CA VAL A 18 3.11 25.66 9.83
C VAL A 18 3.27 24.60 10.92
N ALA A 19 3.22 25.03 12.19
CA ALA A 19 3.15 24.09 13.29
C ALA A 19 1.93 23.16 13.12
N ALA A 20 2.15 21.86 13.31
CA ALA A 20 1.07 20.88 13.39
C ALA A 20 0.27 21.07 14.70
N ALA A 21 -0.71 20.22 15.00
CA ALA A 21 -1.44 20.27 16.27
C ALA A 21 -0.48 20.05 17.45
N ASP A 22 0.51 19.19 17.29
CA ASP A 22 1.67 19.13 18.19
C ASP A 22 2.71 20.17 17.73
N PRO A 23 2.98 21.23 18.53
CA PRO A 23 3.90 22.31 18.14
C PRO A 23 5.37 21.89 18.04
N ARG A 24 5.70 20.63 18.34
CA ARG A 24 7.03 20.02 18.14
C ARG A 24 7.24 19.51 16.72
N VAL A 25 6.22 19.62 15.87
CA VAL A 25 6.24 19.16 14.47
C VAL A 25 5.80 20.31 13.56
N ILE A 26 6.53 20.51 12.47
CA ILE A 26 6.11 21.37 11.37
C ILE A 26 5.50 20.51 10.26
N SER A 27 4.36 20.93 9.76
CA SER A 27 3.73 20.34 8.58
C SER A 27 3.87 21.26 7.37
N TYR A 28 4.26 20.67 6.23
CA TYR A 28 4.22 21.29 4.92
C TYR A 28 3.22 20.50 4.09
N LYS A 29 2.19 21.14 3.57
CA LYS A 29 1.11 20.51 2.81
C LYS A 29 1.02 21.11 1.43
N GLY A 30 0.93 20.24 0.40
CA GLY A 30 0.78 20.68 -0.97
C GLY A 30 2.07 21.20 -1.62
N ILE A 31 3.21 20.53 -1.41
CA ILE A 31 4.45 20.81 -2.15
C ILE A 31 4.34 20.13 -3.52
N PRO A 32 4.44 20.85 -4.66
CA PRO A 32 4.43 20.22 -5.97
C PRO A 32 5.76 19.47 -6.19
N PHE A 33 5.69 18.18 -6.47
CA PHE A 33 6.87 17.38 -6.78
C PHE A 33 7.07 17.13 -8.27
N ALA A 34 6.03 17.38 -9.08
CA ALA A 34 6.06 17.25 -10.53
C ALA A 34 5.18 18.32 -11.19
N ALA A 35 5.34 18.52 -12.49
CA ALA A 35 4.46 19.36 -13.28
C ALA A 35 3.04 18.80 -13.32
N PRO A 36 1.98 19.65 -13.38
CA PRO A 36 0.61 19.18 -13.53
C PRO A 36 0.45 18.25 -14.74
N PRO A 37 -0.08 17.03 -14.56
CA PRO A 37 -0.23 16.05 -15.64
C PRO A 37 -1.48 16.31 -16.49
N VAL A 38 -1.65 17.53 -16.96
CA VAL A 38 -2.82 18.03 -17.68
C VAL A 38 -2.56 18.23 -19.17
N GLY A 39 -3.58 18.18 -19.99
CA GLY A 39 -3.50 18.45 -21.42
C GLY A 39 -2.51 17.53 -22.12
N ALA A 40 -1.45 18.09 -22.72
CA ALA A 40 -0.41 17.31 -23.41
C ALA A 40 0.40 16.40 -22.47
N LEU A 41 0.39 16.65 -21.16
CA LEU A 41 1.07 15.82 -20.15
C LEU A 41 0.16 14.74 -19.58
N ARG A 42 -1.14 14.75 -19.88
CA ARG A 42 -2.02 13.64 -19.52
C ARG A 42 -1.49 12.35 -20.15
N TRP A 43 -1.40 11.28 -19.32
CA TRP A 43 -0.80 10.00 -19.71
C TRP A 43 0.64 10.11 -20.25
N ARG A 44 1.45 10.89 -19.56
CA ARG A 44 2.92 10.89 -19.71
C ARG A 44 3.57 10.59 -18.36
N ALA A 45 4.81 10.12 -18.40
CA ALA A 45 5.64 10.06 -17.21
C ALA A 45 5.70 11.45 -16.55
N PRO A 46 5.77 11.53 -15.20
CA PRO A 46 5.84 12.80 -14.49
C PRO A 46 7.05 13.62 -14.96
N GLN A 47 6.83 14.93 -15.12
CA GLN A 47 7.83 15.89 -15.57
C GLN A 47 8.24 16.79 -14.40
N PRO A 48 9.44 17.42 -14.42
CA PRO A 48 9.87 18.34 -13.37
C PRO A 48 8.85 19.45 -13.13
N ALA A 49 8.59 19.76 -11.86
CA ALA A 49 7.82 20.93 -11.49
C ALA A 49 8.54 22.21 -11.94
N LYS A 50 7.78 23.26 -12.23
CA LYS A 50 8.34 24.58 -12.55
C LYS A 50 8.92 25.22 -11.29
N ASP A 51 9.99 25.97 -11.47
CA ASP A 51 10.52 26.83 -10.43
C ASP A 51 9.54 27.96 -10.11
N TRP A 52 9.49 28.37 -8.85
CA TRP A 52 8.68 29.49 -8.41
C TRP A 52 9.53 30.56 -7.73
N GLU A 53 9.08 31.81 -7.87
CA GLU A 53 9.65 32.97 -7.18
C GLU A 53 9.00 33.16 -5.80
N GLY A 54 9.74 33.74 -4.86
CA GLY A 54 9.25 33.98 -3.50
C GLY A 54 9.14 32.71 -2.66
N VAL A 55 8.24 32.72 -1.70
CA VAL A 55 7.99 31.62 -0.76
C VAL A 55 6.60 31.02 -1.00
N LEU A 56 6.55 29.73 -1.31
CA LEU A 56 5.30 28.99 -1.43
C LEU A 56 4.81 28.61 -0.02
N ASP A 57 3.61 29.09 0.34
CA ASP A 57 2.96 28.73 1.61
C ASP A 57 2.32 27.34 1.51
N CYS A 58 2.98 26.34 2.09
CA CYS A 58 2.57 24.94 2.10
C CYS A 58 1.74 24.63 3.36
N VAL A 59 0.56 25.26 3.46
CA VAL A 59 -0.29 25.22 4.67
C VAL A 59 -1.61 24.48 4.46
N ARG A 60 -1.92 24.06 3.23
CA ARG A 60 -3.15 23.34 2.84
C ARG A 60 -2.81 22.13 2.00
N PHE A 61 -3.59 21.08 2.15
CA PHE A 61 -3.55 19.98 1.19
C PHE A 61 -3.91 20.47 -0.21
N ALA A 62 -3.21 19.98 -1.20
CA ALA A 62 -3.55 20.20 -2.61
C ALA A 62 -4.78 19.37 -3.02
N PRO A 63 -5.38 19.63 -4.19
CA PRO A 63 -6.44 18.80 -4.72
C PRO A 63 -6.04 17.32 -4.78
N ILE A 64 -6.99 16.43 -4.53
CA ILE A 64 -6.80 15.00 -4.68
C ILE A 64 -6.85 14.60 -6.15
N SER A 65 -6.27 13.45 -6.48
CA SER A 65 -6.30 12.89 -7.84
C SER A 65 -7.73 12.59 -8.29
N MET A 66 -7.98 12.77 -9.59
CA MET A 66 -9.28 12.47 -10.21
C MET A 66 -9.73 11.06 -9.90
N GLN A 67 -10.91 10.93 -9.34
CA GLN A 67 -11.53 9.68 -8.89
C GLN A 67 -13.06 9.82 -8.82
N CYS A 68 -13.77 8.75 -8.50
CA CYS A 68 -15.18 8.90 -8.17
C CYS A 68 -15.35 9.76 -6.93
N LYS A 69 -16.39 10.59 -6.91
CA LYS A 69 -16.71 11.38 -5.73
C LYS A 69 -16.88 10.45 -4.53
N PRO A 70 -16.28 10.76 -3.36
CA PRO A 70 -16.44 9.92 -2.17
C PRO A 70 -17.90 9.69 -1.82
N GLY A 71 -18.23 8.45 -1.43
CA GLY A 71 -19.59 8.09 -1.04
C GLY A 71 -19.99 8.73 0.29
N THR A 72 -21.30 8.93 0.46
CA THR A 72 -21.90 9.46 1.70
C THR A 72 -22.86 8.47 2.36
N ASP A 73 -22.95 7.23 1.87
CA ASP A 73 -23.83 6.21 2.43
C ASP A 73 -23.37 5.79 3.84
N PRO A 74 -24.13 6.13 4.92
CA PRO A 74 -23.75 5.78 6.28
C PRO A 74 -23.82 4.27 6.57
N ASN A 75 -24.41 3.47 5.68
CA ASN A 75 -24.44 2.01 5.82
C ASN A 75 -23.18 1.36 5.24
N ASN A 76 -22.42 2.06 4.41
CA ASN A 76 -21.14 1.57 3.93
C ASN A 76 -20.09 1.70 5.03
N LEU A 77 -19.43 0.57 5.38
CA LEU A 77 -18.40 0.53 6.43
C LEU A 77 -17.28 1.53 6.15
N TYR A 78 -16.75 1.54 4.94
CA TYR A 78 -15.60 2.38 4.58
C TYR A 78 -15.97 3.87 4.54
N THR A 79 -17.16 4.21 4.05
CA THR A 79 -17.66 5.59 4.09
C THR A 79 -17.74 6.13 5.53
N ARG A 80 -18.22 5.30 6.47
CA ARG A 80 -18.26 5.68 7.90
C ARG A 80 -16.87 5.76 8.52
N GLU A 81 -16.02 4.82 8.15
CA GLU A 81 -14.71 4.66 8.79
C GLU A 81 -13.80 5.83 8.49
N TRP A 82 -13.69 6.18 7.22
CA TRP A 82 -12.76 7.22 6.80
C TRP A 82 -13.36 8.62 6.92
N ASN A 83 -14.67 8.76 7.04
CA ASN A 83 -15.37 10.05 7.13
C ASN A 83 -14.79 11.05 6.09
N VAL A 84 -14.63 10.57 4.86
CA VAL A 84 -14.02 11.35 3.78
C VAL A 84 -14.92 12.53 3.43
N ASP A 85 -14.34 13.73 3.32
CA ASP A 85 -15.05 14.91 2.87
C ASP A 85 -15.48 14.74 1.40
N PRO A 86 -16.80 14.64 1.10
CA PRO A 86 -17.27 14.47 -0.26
C PRO A 86 -17.07 15.73 -1.13
N GLU A 87 -16.76 16.86 -0.53
CA GLU A 87 -16.47 18.13 -1.21
C GLU A 87 -14.96 18.44 -1.25
N ILE A 88 -14.10 17.47 -0.91
CA ILE A 88 -12.64 17.66 -1.00
C ILE A 88 -12.27 18.06 -2.43
N PRO A 89 -11.49 19.12 -2.63
CA PRO A 89 -11.07 19.55 -3.95
C PRO A 89 -10.37 18.44 -4.72
N MET A 90 -10.80 18.21 -5.96
CA MET A 90 -10.30 17.17 -6.84
C MET A 90 -9.91 17.78 -8.17
N ASP A 91 -8.71 17.46 -8.65
CA ASP A 91 -8.19 18.00 -9.91
C ASP A 91 -7.22 17.00 -10.55
N GLU A 92 -7.00 17.13 -11.83
CA GLU A 92 -5.93 16.45 -12.55
C GLU A 92 -4.55 17.01 -12.15
N ASP A 93 -4.47 18.31 -11.79
CA ASP A 93 -3.31 18.92 -11.15
C ASP A 93 -3.23 18.49 -9.68
N SER A 94 -2.68 17.31 -9.46
CA SER A 94 -2.70 16.63 -8.15
C SER A 94 -1.34 16.05 -7.71
N LEU A 95 -0.25 16.29 -8.45
CA LEU A 95 1.05 15.71 -8.14
C LEU A 95 1.78 16.51 -7.05
N TYR A 96 1.27 16.41 -5.82
CA TYR A 96 1.75 17.09 -4.63
C TYR A 96 2.05 16.08 -3.51
N LEU A 97 2.94 16.49 -2.60
CA LEU A 97 3.26 15.74 -1.39
C LEU A 97 3.13 16.61 -0.13
N ASN A 98 3.08 15.95 1.01
CA ASN A 98 3.01 16.57 2.32
C ASN A 98 4.14 16.05 3.19
N ILE A 99 4.70 16.89 4.07
CA ILE A 99 5.80 16.55 4.94
C ILE A 99 5.48 16.97 6.39
N TRP A 100 5.75 16.07 7.33
CA TRP A 100 5.79 16.36 8.77
C TRP A 100 7.21 16.14 9.27
N THR A 101 7.80 17.18 9.85
CA THR A 101 9.17 17.10 10.39
C THR A 101 9.25 17.64 11.81
N PRO A 102 9.94 16.94 12.73
CA PRO A 102 10.28 17.45 14.07
C PRO A 102 11.66 18.14 14.08
N ALA A 103 12.36 18.22 12.93
CA ALA A 103 13.72 18.69 12.85
C ALA A 103 13.84 20.18 13.23
N LYS A 104 14.93 20.50 13.92
CA LYS A 104 15.35 21.86 14.28
C LYS A 104 16.43 22.36 13.34
N GLU A 105 17.31 21.43 12.90
CA GLU A 105 18.43 21.71 12.03
C GLU A 105 18.37 20.80 10.79
N LYS A 106 18.92 21.28 9.67
CA LYS A 106 18.89 20.54 8.39
C LYS A 106 19.83 19.33 8.38
N ASP A 107 20.81 19.30 9.25
CA ASP A 107 21.82 18.25 9.34
C ASP A 107 21.52 17.16 10.40
N GLU A 108 20.30 17.15 10.97
CA GLU A 108 19.89 16.11 11.93
C GLU A 108 19.82 14.71 11.31
N ARG A 109 19.67 14.59 10.01
CA ARG A 109 19.62 13.31 9.28
C ARG A 109 18.63 12.32 9.88
N LEU A 110 17.40 12.78 10.11
CA LEU A 110 16.32 11.96 10.64
C LEU A 110 15.88 10.90 9.62
N PRO A 111 15.53 9.67 10.04
CA PRO A 111 14.92 8.68 9.17
C PRO A 111 13.69 9.23 8.46
N VAL A 112 13.43 8.75 7.23
CA VAL A 112 12.34 9.23 6.38
C VAL A 112 11.36 8.11 6.13
N PHE A 113 10.06 8.40 6.21
CA PHE A 113 8.99 7.48 5.87
C PHE A 113 8.14 8.06 4.74
N VAL A 114 8.09 7.37 3.60
CA VAL A 114 7.27 7.76 2.44
C VAL A 114 6.08 6.83 2.35
N TRP A 115 4.88 7.39 2.41
CA TRP A 115 3.62 6.65 2.45
C TRP A 115 2.88 6.69 1.12
N TYR A 116 2.49 5.49 0.62
CA TYR A 116 1.60 5.28 -0.50
C TYR A 116 0.24 4.81 0.00
N PHE A 117 -0.81 5.62 -0.17
CA PHE A 117 -2.15 5.28 0.29
C PHE A 117 -2.77 4.12 -0.52
N GLY A 118 -3.81 3.48 0.05
CA GLY A 118 -4.58 2.41 -0.58
C GLY A 118 -5.73 2.90 -1.47
N GLY A 119 -6.81 2.10 -1.56
CA GLY A 119 -7.99 2.46 -2.35
C GLY A 119 -8.05 1.81 -3.74
N GLY A 120 -7.45 0.62 -3.89
CA GLY A 120 -7.57 -0.18 -5.12
C GLY A 120 -6.88 0.41 -6.35
N LEU A 121 -6.07 1.47 -6.23
CA LEU A 121 -5.57 2.33 -7.31
C LEU A 121 -6.69 3.07 -8.05
N MET A 122 -7.88 3.10 -7.50
CA MET A 122 -9.09 3.71 -8.07
C MET A 122 -9.49 4.98 -7.34
N GLU A 123 -9.23 5.04 -6.03
CA GLU A 123 -9.61 6.10 -5.10
C GLU A 123 -8.60 6.22 -3.95
N GLY A 124 -8.83 7.15 -3.04
CA GLY A 124 -7.97 7.45 -1.90
C GLY A 124 -7.13 8.73 -2.09
N ASN A 125 -6.55 9.21 -1.01
CA ASN A 125 -5.73 10.42 -1.07
C ASN A 125 -4.81 10.57 0.16
N PRO A 126 -3.74 11.39 0.07
CA PRO A 126 -2.78 11.58 1.16
C PRO A 126 -3.27 12.54 2.27
N ALA A 127 -4.48 13.09 2.17
CA ALA A 127 -5.06 14.01 3.15
C ALA A 127 -6.04 13.30 4.11
N GLU A 128 -6.28 12.01 3.94
CA GLU A 128 -7.14 11.23 4.82
C GLU A 128 -6.63 11.29 6.27
N MET A 129 -7.57 11.37 7.22
CA MET A 129 -7.25 11.69 8.62
C MET A 129 -6.38 10.64 9.31
N GLU A 130 -6.50 9.37 8.93
CA GLU A 130 -5.68 8.29 9.44
C GLU A 130 -4.21 8.44 9.07
N PHE A 131 -3.88 9.09 7.94
CA PHE A 131 -2.50 9.28 7.47
C PHE A 131 -1.82 10.53 8.04
N ASN A 132 -2.37 11.14 9.08
CA ASN A 132 -1.70 12.26 9.75
C ASN A 132 -0.34 11.82 10.31
N GLY A 133 0.74 12.30 9.69
CA GLY A 133 2.12 11.92 10.02
C GLY A 133 2.66 12.46 11.36
N GLU A 134 1.90 13.28 12.06
CA GLU A 134 2.38 14.00 13.27
C GLU A 134 2.88 13.07 14.37
N ARG A 135 2.15 11.96 14.64
CA ARG A 135 2.50 11.03 15.71
C ARG A 135 3.77 10.24 15.42
N ILE A 136 3.97 9.84 14.16
CA ILE A 136 5.22 9.21 13.72
C ILE A 136 6.34 10.25 13.73
N ALA A 137 6.08 11.47 13.23
CA ALA A 137 7.08 12.52 13.14
C ALA A 137 7.66 12.88 14.51
N ARG A 138 6.83 13.06 15.53
CA ARG A 138 7.31 13.37 16.90
C ARG A 138 8.17 12.27 17.53
N ARG A 139 8.26 11.08 16.91
CA ARG A 139 9.21 10.02 17.26
C ARG A 139 10.58 10.19 16.60
N GLY A 140 10.85 11.34 15.97
CA GLY A 140 12.12 11.65 15.32
C GLY A 140 12.22 11.09 13.90
N ILE A 141 11.16 11.16 13.13
CA ILE A 141 11.06 10.69 11.74
C ILE A 141 10.49 11.81 10.88
N VAL A 142 11.02 12.00 9.68
CA VAL A 142 10.38 12.85 8.67
C VAL A 142 9.38 12.00 7.91
N VAL A 143 8.09 12.35 8.00
CA VAL A 143 7.00 11.61 7.33
C VAL A 143 6.58 12.35 6.07
N VAL A 144 6.45 11.61 4.97
CA VAL A 144 6.02 12.13 3.67
C VAL A 144 4.81 11.33 3.20
N THR A 145 3.69 11.97 2.91
CA THR A 145 2.57 11.36 2.18
C THR A 145 2.50 11.95 0.78
N ILE A 146 2.31 11.09 -0.21
CA ILE A 146 2.32 11.51 -1.62
C ILE A 146 0.98 11.28 -2.28
N ASN A 147 0.60 12.16 -3.19
CA ASN A 147 -0.47 11.90 -4.14
C ASN A 147 0.08 11.26 -5.42
N TYR A 148 -0.73 10.52 -6.14
CA TYR A 148 -0.38 9.89 -7.41
C TYR A 148 -1.63 9.67 -8.24
N ARG A 149 -1.48 9.58 -9.56
CA ARG A 149 -2.61 9.36 -10.49
C ARG A 149 -3.23 7.98 -10.30
N LEU A 150 -4.54 7.95 -10.39
CA LEU A 150 -5.40 6.78 -10.14
C LEU A 150 -6.15 6.38 -11.41
N ASN A 151 -6.79 5.21 -11.40
CA ASN A 151 -7.77 4.74 -12.39
C ASN A 151 -7.34 4.99 -13.86
N VAL A 152 -8.21 5.51 -14.71
CA VAL A 152 -7.91 5.81 -16.12
C VAL A 152 -6.78 6.82 -16.28
N PHE A 153 -6.62 7.75 -15.34
CA PHE A 153 -5.56 8.76 -15.41
C PHE A 153 -4.19 8.19 -15.06
N GLY A 154 -4.14 7.16 -14.21
CA GLY A 154 -2.91 6.53 -13.75
C GLY A 154 -2.51 5.26 -14.50
N PHE A 155 -3.46 4.57 -15.18
CA PHE A 155 -3.23 3.20 -15.64
C PHE A 155 -3.78 2.91 -17.04
N LEU A 156 -4.17 3.92 -17.83
CA LEU A 156 -4.50 3.73 -19.24
C LEU A 156 -3.28 3.19 -20.00
N ALA A 157 -3.47 2.13 -20.77
CA ALA A 157 -2.58 1.70 -21.83
C ALA A 157 -3.30 1.82 -23.18
N HIS A 158 -2.61 2.27 -24.20
CA HIS A 158 -3.14 2.43 -25.55
C HIS A 158 -2.00 2.40 -26.57
N PRO A 159 -2.15 1.80 -27.76
CA PRO A 159 -1.08 1.72 -28.75
C PRO A 159 -0.47 3.08 -29.14
N GLU A 160 -1.29 4.15 -29.17
CA GLU A 160 -0.77 5.50 -29.44
C GLU A 160 0.12 6.03 -28.30
N LEU A 161 -0.12 5.65 -27.04
CA LEU A 161 0.74 5.98 -25.91
C LEU A 161 2.09 5.27 -26.02
N THR A 162 2.05 3.98 -26.35
CA THR A 162 3.27 3.18 -26.57
C THR A 162 4.09 3.73 -27.75
N ALA A 163 3.43 4.10 -28.84
CA ALA A 163 4.11 4.71 -29.99
C ALA A 163 4.73 6.08 -29.66
N GLU A 164 4.07 6.86 -28.79
CA GLU A 164 4.53 8.19 -28.37
C GLU A 164 5.69 8.13 -27.35
N ALA A 165 5.64 7.16 -26.41
CA ALA A 165 6.61 7.03 -25.30
C ALA A 165 6.83 5.55 -24.94
N PRO A 166 7.59 4.78 -25.74
CA PRO A 166 7.79 3.35 -25.51
C PRO A 166 8.48 3.03 -24.19
N ASP A 167 9.24 3.98 -23.61
CA ASP A 167 9.90 3.83 -22.31
C ASP A 167 8.97 4.05 -21.11
N ALA A 168 7.76 4.57 -21.33
CA ALA A 168 6.74 4.82 -20.31
C ALA A 168 5.34 4.74 -20.91
N PRO A 169 4.93 3.55 -21.41
CA PRO A 169 3.69 3.40 -22.19
C PRO A 169 2.42 3.43 -21.31
N THR A 170 2.55 3.21 -20.01
CA THR A 170 1.47 3.12 -19.02
C THR A 170 2.02 3.22 -17.59
N ASN A 171 1.28 2.76 -16.57
CA ASN A 171 1.70 2.75 -15.15
C ASN A 171 2.02 4.14 -14.58
N PHE A 172 1.39 5.19 -15.09
CA PHE A 172 1.70 6.57 -14.74
C PHE A 172 1.58 6.84 -13.24
N GLY A 173 0.60 6.21 -12.54
CA GLY A 173 0.47 6.32 -11.08
C GLY A 173 1.66 5.72 -10.32
N LEU A 174 2.24 4.62 -10.81
CA LEU A 174 3.45 4.02 -10.22
C LEU A 174 4.71 4.83 -10.56
N LEU A 175 4.75 5.42 -11.74
CA LEU A 175 5.81 6.37 -12.13
C LEU A 175 5.75 7.63 -11.27
N ASP A 176 4.55 8.13 -10.91
CA ASP A 176 4.38 9.26 -9.99
C ASP A 176 4.95 8.95 -8.61
N GLN A 177 4.68 7.74 -8.07
CA GLN A 177 5.22 7.28 -6.79
C GLN A 177 6.76 7.20 -6.82
N ALA A 178 7.33 6.62 -7.87
CA ALA A 178 8.78 6.56 -8.06
C ALA A 178 9.39 7.97 -8.17
N TYR A 179 8.73 8.85 -8.92
CA TYR A 179 9.20 10.23 -9.11
C TYR A 179 9.14 11.04 -7.82
N ALA A 180 8.06 10.90 -7.04
CA ALA A 180 7.94 11.51 -5.72
C ALA A 180 9.04 11.02 -4.77
N THR A 181 9.34 9.71 -4.78
CA THR A 181 10.42 9.14 -3.96
C THR A 181 11.80 9.65 -4.41
N LYS A 182 12.02 9.81 -5.73
CA LYS A 182 13.22 10.48 -6.27
C LYS A 182 13.29 11.94 -5.82
N TRP A 183 12.18 12.66 -5.82
CA TRP A 183 12.12 14.03 -5.31
C TRP A 183 12.47 14.07 -3.81
N VAL A 184 11.90 13.15 -3.00
CA VAL A 184 12.23 13.02 -1.57
C VAL A 184 13.74 12.82 -1.40
N LYS A 185 14.35 11.88 -2.12
CA LYS A 185 15.79 11.62 -2.03
C LYS A 185 16.64 12.86 -2.33
N ARG A 186 16.22 13.73 -3.25
CA ARG A 186 16.95 14.96 -3.59
C ARG A 186 16.73 16.11 -2.59
N ASN A 187 15.55 16.19 -1.96
CA ASN A 187 15.12 17.39 -1.24
C ASN A 187 14.98 17.22 0.28
N ILE A 188 14.88 15.98 0.79
CA ILE A 188 14.45 15.73 2.17
C ILE A 188 15.44 16.24 3.23
N ALA A 189 16.72 16.39 2.87
CA ALA A 189 17.72 17.02 3.75
C ALA A 189 17.36 18.48 4.11
N ALA A 190 16.65 19.19 3.23
CA ALA A 190 16.16 20.54 3.52
C ALA A 190 15.15 20.57 4.68
N PHE A 191 14.55 19.42 5.03
CA PHE A 191 13.60 19.23 6.12
C PHE A 191 14.22 18.45 7.31
N GLY A 192 15.54 18.28 7.33
CA GLY A 192 16.28 17.54 8.36
C GLY A 192 16.24 16.02 8.19
N GLY A 193 15.74 15.49 7.07
CA GLY A 193 15.70 14.06 6.78
C GLY A 193 16.99 13.51 6.17
N ASP A 194 17.22 12.20 6.36
CA ASP A 194 18.35 11.49 5.76
C ASP A 194 17.97 10.84 4.44
N PRO A 195 18.49 11.30 3.28
CA PRO A 195 18.23 10.70 1.98
C PRO A 195 18.76 9.26 1.84
N GLU A 196 19.65 8.82 2.75
CA GLU A 196 20.18 7.45 2.77
C GLU A 196 19.47 6.55 3.81
N ASN A 197 18.40 7.05 4.44
CA ASN A 197 17.60 6.27 5.38
C ASN A 197 16.10 6.44 5.10
N ILE A 198 15.67 6.07 3.90
CA ILE A 198 14.28 6.15 3.43
C ILE A 198 13.62 4.78 3.58
N THR A 199 12.44 4.76 4.19
CA THR A 199 11.52 3.62 4.21
C THR A 199 10.29 3.97 3.38
N ILE A 200 9.95 3.16 2.39
CA ILE A 200 8.66 3.27 1.71
C ILE A 200 7.64 2.38 2.40
N GLY A 201 6.40 2.80 2.47
CA GLY A 201 5.33 2.00 3.06
C GLY A 201 3.99 2.25 2.39
N GLY A 202 3.10 1.26 2.47
CA GLY A 202 1.75 1.37 1.94
C GLY A 202 0.85 0.25 2.41
N GLN A 203 -0.46 0.51 2.35
CA GLN A 203 -1.49 -0.43 2.73
C GLN A 203 -2.36 -0.76 1.53
N SER A 204 -2.89 -1.98 1.44
CA SER A 204 -3.79 -2.43 0.35
C SER A 204 -3.13 -2.23 -1.02
N ALA A 205 -3.75 -1.43 -1.90
CA ALA A 205 -3.19 -1.05 -3.18
C ALA A 205 -1.85 -0.28 -3.04
N GLY A 206 -1.68 0.53 -1.99
CA GLY A 206 -0.39 1.15 -1.64
C GLY A 206 0.67 0.11 -1.27
N GLY A 207 0.31 -0.95 -0.55
CA GLY A 207 1.20 -2.09 -0.28
C GLY A 207 1.56 -2.88 -1.54
N ARG A 208 0.65 -2.98 -2.52
CA ARG A 208 0.96 -3.52 -3.86
C ARG A 208 1.91 -2.60 -4.62
N SER A 209 1.68 -1.30 -4.55
CA SER A 209 2.62 -0.32 -5.11
C SER A 209 4.02 -0.50 -4.55
N VAL A 210 4.16 -0.69 -3.23
CA VAL A 210 5.46 -1.00 -2.60
C VAL A 210 6.10 -2.24 -3.23
N GLN A 211 5.34 -3.31 -3.51
CA GLN A 211 5.88 -4.51 -4.16
C GLN A 211 6.36 -4.22 -5.58
N VAL A 212 5.63 -3.41 -6.36
CA VAL A 212 6.08 -3.02 -7.71
C VAL A 212 7.34 -2.15 -7.62
N GLN A 213 7.40 -1.20 -6.68
CA GLN A 213 8.60 -0.39 -6.44
C GLN A 213 9.81 -1.26 -6.04
N LEU A 214 9.60 -2.31 -5.23
CA LEU A 214 10.65 -3.27 -4.87
C LEU A 214 11.21 -4.04 -6.07
N THR A 215 10.44 -4.23 -7.14
CA THR A 215 10.82 -5.05 -8.29
C THR A 215 11.16 -4.24 -9.55
N SER A 216 10.94 -2.94 -9.53
CA SER A 216 11.25 -2.06 -10.66
C SER A 216 12.73 -1.69 -10.68
N PRO A 217 13.44 -1.83 -11.81
CA PRO A 217 14.82 -1.36 -11.93
C PRO A 217 14.96 0.16 -11.81
N GLN A 218 13.86 0.91 -12.06
CA GLN A 218 13.89 2.38 -12.01
C GLN A 218 13.88 2.97 -10.60
N THR A 219 13.74 2.12 -9.57
CA THR A 219 13.68 2.52 -8.15
C THR A 219 14.86 1.99 -7.32
N GLU A 220 15.86 1.42 -7.99
CA GLU A 220 17.07 0.94 -7.33
C GLU A 220 17.77 2.06 -6.55
N GLY A 221 18.11 1.78 -5.28
CA GLY A 221 18.79 2.71 -4.38
C GLY A 221 17.95 3.89 -3.88
N LEU A 222 16.66 3.96 -4.20
CA LEU A 222 15.80 5.05 -3.72
C LEU A 222 15.37 4.90 -2.27
N PHE A 223 15.36 3.69 -1.73
CA PHE A 223 14.96 3.40 -0.36
C PHE A 223 15.76 2.24 0.22
N GLN A 224 15.81 2.15 1.54
CA GLN A 224 16.62 1.18 2.28
C GLN A 224 15.77 0.17 3.07
N LYS A 225 14.46 0.40 3.20
CA LYS A 225 13.51 -0.47 3.91
C LYS A 225 12.13 -0.35 3.28
N ALA A 226 11.28 -1.36 3.50
CA ALA A 226 9.91 -1.30 3.03
C ALA A 226 8.91 -1.90 4.03
N ILE A 227 7.69 -1.32 4.06
CA ILE A 227 6.57 -1.76 4.88
C ILE A 227 5.40 -2.08 3.96
N ILE A 228 4.87 -3.30 4.03
CA ILE A 228 3.73 -3.74 3.23
C ILE A 228 2.61 -4.16 4.18
N MET A 229 1.53 -3.38 4.21
CA MET A 229 0.36 -3.66 5.04
C MET A 229 -0.78 -4.16 4.16
N SER A 230 -1.28 -5.37 4.40
CA SER A 230 -2.43 -5.96 3.66
C SER A 230 -2.35 -5.80 2.13
N GLY A 231 -1.14 -5.77 1.60
CA GLY A 231 -0.89 -5.54 0.16
C GLY A 231 -0.53 -6.79 -0.62
N ILE A 232 -0.31 -7.90 0.08
CA ILE A 232 0.11 -9.18 -0.48
C ILE A 232 -1.07 -10.15 -0.50
N ARG A 233 -1.16 -11.00 -1.50
CA ARG A 233 -2.14 -12.08 -1.54
C ARG A 233 -1.63 -13.24 -2.39
N TYR A 234 -1.76 -14.45 -1.89
CA TYR A 234 -1.49 -15.66 -2.63
C TYR A 234 -2.66 -16.64 -2.48
N GLY A 235 -3.54 -16.68 -3.49
CA GLY A 235 -4.72 -17.54 -3.49
C GLY A 235 -4.39 -18.95 -3.95
N SER A 236 -5.05 -19.95 -3.37
CA SER A 236 -4.80 -21.37 -3.64
C SER A 236 -5.98 -22.06 -4.33
N TYR A 237 -7.18 -21.90 -3.82
CA TYR A 237 -8.34 -22.65 -4.31
C TYR A 237 -8.94 -22.09 -5.60
N GLN A 238 -8.86 -20.77 -5.78
CA GLN A 238 -9.37 -20.06 -6.97
C GLN A 238 -8.28 -19.77 -8.02
N GLY A 239 -7.05 -20.16 -7.74
CA GLY A 239 -5.87 -19.87 -8.56
C GLY A 239 -5.13 -18.59 -8.14
N VAL A 240 -3.83 -18.58 -8.40
CA VAL A 240 -2.89 -17.53 -7.95
C VAL A 240 -3.22 -16.15 -8.52
N ASN A 241 -3.89 -16.08 -9.66
CA ASN A 241 -4.08 -14.87 -10.47
C ASN A 241 -5.51 -14.31 -10.44
N SER A 242 -6.28 -14.54 -9.39
CA SER A 242 -7.71 -14.21 -9.34
C SER A 242 -8.08 -12.72 -9.41
N HIS A 243 -7.13 -11.78 -9.56
CA HIS A 243 -7.41 -10.34 -9.45
C HIS A 243 -6.96 -9.49 -10.65
N GLY A 244 -6.76 -10.07 -11.85
CA GLY A 244 -6.54 -9.32 -13.09
C GLY A 244 -5.31 -8.40 -13.13
N MET A 245 -4.38 -8.51 -12.17
CA MET A 245 -3.26 -7.59 -11.98
C MET A 245 -2.00 -7.95 -12.77
N ASN A 246 -2.09 -8.86 -13.72
CA ASN A 246 -0.95 -9.41 -14.46
C ASN A 246 -1.17 -9.30 -15.96
N ARG A 247 -1.83 -8.23 -16.39
CA ARG A 247 -2.02 -8.00 -17.82
C ARG A 247 -0.69 -7.62 -18.45
N THR A 248 -0.41 -8.22 -19.60
CA THR A 248 0.66 -7.75 -20.47
C THR A 248 0.28 -6.41 -21.07
N LEU A 249 1.26 -5.68 -21.60
CA LEU A 249 1.02 -4.41 -22.28
C LEU A 249 0.00 -4.57 -23.42
N GLU A 250 0.13 -5.63 -24.24
CA GLU A 250 -0.78 -5.94 -25.33
C GLU A 250 -2.25 -6.12 -24.87
N GLN A 251 -2.45 -6.85 -23.76
CA GLN A 251 -3.78 -7.03 -23.17
C GLN A 251 -4.35 -5.71 -22.64
N ALA A 252 -3.52 -4.90 -22.01
CA ALA A 252 -3.94 -3.61 -21.46
C ALA A 252 -4.23 -2.58 -22.58
N GLU A 253 -3.48 -2.60 -23.67
CA GLU A 253 -3.74 -1.80 -24.87
C GLU A 253 -5.05 -2.18 -25.55
N ALA A 254 -5.37 -3.48 -25.60
CA ALA A 254 -6.65 -3.94 -26.12
C ALA A 254 -7.83 -3.42 -25.27
N ASP A 255 -7.68 -3.39 -23.93
CA ASP A 255 -8.69 -2.80 -23.05
C ASP A 255 -8.80 -1.28 -23.25
N GLY A 256 -7.70 -0.57 -23.50
CA GLY A 256 -7.71 0.86 -23.81
C GLY A 256 -8.41 1.18 -25.14
N LEU A 257 -8.17 0.37 -26.16
CA LEU A 257 -8.89 0.47 -27.45
C LEU A 257 -10.40 0.22 -27.28
N ASP A 258 -10.79 -0.82 -26.52
CA ASP A 258 -12.19 -1.12 -26.22
C ASP A 258 -12.87 0.04 -25.47
N PHE A 259 -12.17 0.63 -24.49
CA PHE A 259 -12.67 1.83 -23.79
C PHE A 259 -12.88 3.01 -24.74
N PHE A 260 -11.92 3.34 -25.60
CA PHE A 260 -12.04 4.45 -26.55
C PHE A 260 -13.19 4.20 -27.54
N GLN A 261 -13.31 2.99 -28.05
CA GLN A 261 -14.41 2.61 -28.93
C GLN A 261 -15.77 2.75 -28.23
N TRP A 262 -15.89 2.25 -26.98
CA TRP A 262 -17.12 2.34 -26.18
C TRP A 262 -17.50 3.80 -25.88
N ALA A 263 -16.51 4.64 -25.55
CA ALA A 263 -16.69 6.05 -25.23
C ALA A 263 -16.87 6.95 -26.46
N GLY A 264 -16.71 6.41 -27.68
CA GLY A 264 -16.76 7.19 -28.91
C GLY A 264 -15.56 8.11 -29.12
N ILE A 265 -14.43 7.82 -28.48
CA ILE A 265 -13.17 8.56 -28.58
C ILE A 265 -12.37 8.01 -29.77
N ARG A 266 -11.97 8.87 -30.71
CA ARG A 266 -11.34 8.43 -31.96
C ARG A 266 -9.83 8.20 -31.83
N ASN A 267 -9.16 8.94 -30.98
CA ASN A 267 -7.70 8.91 -30.83
C ASN A 267 -7.24 9.59 -29.51
N LEU A 268 -5.97 9.44 -29.19
CA LEU A 268 -5.35 10.01 -27.99
C LEU A 268 -5.44 11.55 -27.93
N ALA A 269 -5.31 12.23 -29.09
CA ALA A 269 -5.39 13.68 -29.15
C ALA A 269 -6.77 14.21 -28.70
N GLU A 270 -7.85 13.54 -29.16
CA GLU A 270 -9.21 13.84 -28.72
C GLU A 270 -9.41 13.53 -27.22
N ALA A 271 -8.92 12.37 -26.76
CA ALA A 271 -8.99 11.97 -25.35
C ALA A 271 -8.31 13.00 -24.41
N ARG A 272 -7.21 13.58 -24.84
CA ARG A 272 -6.49 14.63 -24.09
C ARG A 272 -7.22 15.96 -24.01
N GLN A 273 -8.20 16.21 -24.88
CA GLN A 273 -9.00 17.44 -24.87
C GLN A 273 -10.27 17.32 -24.01
N LEU A 274 -10.62 16.08 -23.58
CA LEU A 274 -11.76 15.91 -22.71
C LEU A 274 -11.51 16.55 -21.35
N GLU A 275 -12.52 17.22 -20.83
CA GLU A 275 -12.51 17.67 -19.44
C GLU A 275 -12.34 16.47 -18.50
N SER A 276 -11.55 16.63 -17.43
CA SER A 276 -11.20 15.53 -16.53
C SER A 276 -12.41 14.85 -15.89
N HIS A 277 -13.42 15.63 -15.49
CA HIS A 277 -14.67 15.08 -14.94
C HIS A 277 -15.46 14.28 -15.99
N THR A 278 -15.50 14.72 -17.23
CA THR A 278 -16.14 13.97 -18.33
C THR A 278 -15.45 12.65 -18.57
N LEU A 279 -14.12 12.65 -18.64
CA LEU A 279 -13.33 11.42 -18.79
C LEU A 279 -13.56 10.46 -17.63
N MET A 280 -13.58 10.97 -16.38
CA MET A 280 -13.84 10.16 -15.20
C MET A 280 -15.24 9.54 -15.21
N GLU A 281 -16.26 10.27 -15.67
CA GLU A 281 -17.61 9.77 -15.77
C GLU A 281 -17.75 8.69 -16.86
N LEU A 282 -17.15 8.90 -18.02
CA LEU A 282 -17.06 7.89 -19.07
C LEU A 282 -16.41 6.60 -18.54
N PHE A 283 -15.27 6.74 -17.86
CA PHE A 283 -14.57 5.60 -17.27
C PHE A 283 -15.40 4.90 -16.20
N ARG A 284 -16.05 5.62 -15.29
CA ARG A 284 -16.92 5.06 -14.25
C ARG A 284 -18.03 4.20 -14.86
N ASN A 285 -18.67 4.72 -15.90
CA ASN A 285 -19.78 4.02 -16.58
C ASN A 285 -19.27 2.78 -17.34
N TYR A 286 -18.13 2.89 -18.02
CA TYR A 286 -17.49 1.76 -18.72
C TYR A 286 -17.06 0.65 -17.75
N ALA A 287 -16.44 1.01 -16.64
CA ALA A 287 -15.98 0.07 -15.63
C ALA A 287 -17.11 -0.50 -14.75
N GLY A 288 -18.35 0.03 -14.85
CA GLY A 288 -19.48 -0.38 -14.03
C GLY A 288 -19.36 -0.03 -12.56
N ILE A 289 -18.55 0.98 -12.21
CA ILE A 289 -18.32 1.40 -10.83
C ILE A 289 -19.60 2.02 -10.28
N GLY A 290 -20.07 1.55 -9.11
CA GLY A 290 -21.29 2.03 -8.47
C GLY A 290 -22.59 1.40 -9.00
N SER A 291 -22.52 0.37 -9.87
CA SER A 291 -23.68 -0.36 -10.38
C SER A 291 -24.28 -1.37 -9.39
N GLY A 292 -23.75 -1.48 -8.17
CA GLY A 292 -24.14 -2.49 -7.18
C GLY A 292 -23.61 -3.90 -7.46
N LEU A 293 -22.86 -4.09 -8.54
CA LEU A 293 -22.28 -5.38 -8.94
C LEU A 293 -20.87 -5.64 -8.36
N GLY A 294 -20.45 -4.86 -7.39
CA GLY A 294 -19.10 -4.89 -6.83
C GLY A 294 -18.09 -4.02 -7.59
N PRO A 295 -16.80 -4.09 -7.27
CA PRO A 295 -15.79 -3.39 -8.04
C PRO A 295 -15.88 -3.84 -9.49
N GLY A 296 -15.98 -2.88 -10.42
CA GLY A 296 -16.20 -3.13 -11.84
C GLY A 296 -15.25 -4.19 -12.40
N THR A 297 -15.73 -4.99 -13.34
CA THR A 297 -14.99 -6.10 -13.96
C THR A 297 -13.76 -5.64 -14.77
N LYS A 298 -13.66 -4.33 -15.06
CA LYS A 298 -12.59 -3.70 -15.84
C LYS A 298 -11.82 -2.69 -14.97
N MET A 299 -11.20 -3.18 -13.91
CA MET A 299 -10.27 -2.37 -13.10
C MET A 299 -8.94 -2.23 -13.83
N TRP A 300 -8.47 -0.99 -13.98
CA TRP A 300 -7.14 -0.74 -14.50
C TRP A 300 -6.13 -0.76 -13.35
N ALA A 301 -5.15 -1.63 -13.49
CA ALA A 301 -4.17 -2.01 -12.48
C ALA A 301 -2.77 -2.00 -13.11
N PRO A 302 -1.71 -2.17 -12.33
CA PRO A 302 -0.36 -2.29 -12.85
C PRO A 302 -0.25 -3.27 -14.02
N VAL A 303 0.49 -2.87 -15.04
CA VAL A 303 0.68 -3.60 -16.29
C VAL A 303 2.12 -4.05 -16.39
N ILE A 304 2.37 -5.28 -16.85
CA ILE A 304 3.70 -5.73 -17.22
C ILE A 304 4.06 -5.04 -18.53
N ASP A 305 4.75 -3.91 -18.42
CA ASP A 305 5.07 -3.01 -19.54
C ASP A 305 6.49 -3.22 -20.10
N GLY A 306 7.28 -4.08 -19.46
CA GLY A 306 8.64 -4.37 -19.86
C GLY A 306 9.67 -3.25 -19.58
N THR A 307 9.25 -2.15 -18.96
CA THR A 307 10.10 -0.99 -18.66
C THR A 307 10.12 -0.68 -17.18
N PHE A 308 8.98 -0.41 -16.57
CA PHE A 308 8.81 -0.16 -15.14
C PHE A 308 8.49 -1.46 -14.40
N GLN A 309 7.56 -2.24 -14.90
CA GLN A 309 7.19 -3.55 -14.38
C GLN A 309 7.62 -4.65 -15.37
N LEU A 310 8.70 -5.37 -15.01
CA LEU A 310 9.32 -6.37 -15.90
C LEU A 310 8.63 -7.74 -15.86
N GLY A 311 7.78 -7.98 -14.87
CA GLY A 311 7.08 -9.24 -14.66
C GLY A 311 6.05 -9.14 -13.58
N HIS A 312 5.42 -10.25 -13.26
CA HIS A 312 4.53 -10.32 -12.12
C HIS A 312 5.29 -10.04 -10.82
N PHE A 313 4.98 -8.94 -10.13
CA PHE A 313 5.75 -8.51 -8.96
C PHE A 313 5.81 -9.58 -7.85
N SER A 314 4.72 -10.32 -7.59
CA SER A 314 4.75 -11.40 -6.59
C SER A 314 5.69 -12.53 -6.99
N GLU A 315 5.70 -12.94 -8.26
CA GLU A 315 6.64 -13.97 -8.75
C GLU A 315 8.07 -13.47 -8.71
N MET A 316 8.31 -12.21 -9.06
CA MET A 316 9.64 -11.62 -8.98
C MET A 316 10.16 -11.60 -7.54
N ILE A 317 9.30 -11.24 -6.56
CA ILE A 317 9.68 -11.25 -5.14
C ILE A 317 9.97 -12.68 -4.66
N LEU A 318 9.12 -13.65 -5.02
CA LEU A 318 9.34 -15.07 -4.68
C LEU A 318 10.63 -15.65 -5.27
N LYS A 319 11.09 -15.09 -6.39
CA LYS A 319 12.37 -15.46 -7.05
C LYS A 319 13.52 -14.53 -6.62
N ASN A 320 13.36 -13.78 -5.53
CA ASN A 320 14.31 -12.77 -5.03
C ASN A 320 14.78 -11.74 -6.09
N LYS A 321 13.99 -11.52 -7.16
CA LYS A 321 14.24 -10.49 -8.18
C LYS A 321 13.67 -9.15 -7.73
N ARG A 322 14.19 -8.64 -6.63
CA ARG A 322 13.76 -7.37 -6.01
C ARG A 322 14.95 -6.67 -5.37
N HIS A 323 14.77 -5.41 -5.01
CA HIS A 323 15.71 -4.71 -4.14
C HIS A 323 15.75 -5.41 -2.77
N MET A 324 16.93 -5.90 -2.38
CA MET A 324 17.14 -6.72 -1.18
C MET A 324 17.26 -5.82 0.05
N VAL A 325 16.11 -5.33 0.53
CA VAL A 325 15.98 -4.49 1.73
C VAL A 325 15.15 -5.21 2.79
N PRO A 326 15.34 -4.89 4.09
CA PRO A 326 14.49 -5.39 5.17
C PRO A 326 13.02 -5.07 4.94
N LEU A 327 12.13 -6.04 5.21
CA LEU A 327 10.69 -5.93 5.06
C LEU A 327 9.97 -6.09 6.40
N LEU A 328 8.98 -5.23 6.64
CA LEU A 328 7.96 -5.42 7.66
C LEU A 328 6.62 -5.60 6.94
N MET A 329 5.96 -6.75 7.16
CA MET A 329 4.71 -7.07 6.51
C MET A 329 3.62 -7.36 7.54
N THR A 330 2.43 -6.80 7.31
CA THR A 330 1.28 -7.00 8.19
C THR A 330 0.01 -7.31 7.42
N ASN A 331 -0.94 -7.92 8.11
CA ASN A 331 -2.34 -8.06 7.69
C ASN A 331 -3.26 -7.97 8.90
N THR A 332 -4.57 -7.83 8.68
CA THR A 332 -5.56 -7.93 9.74
C THR A 332 -6.09 -9.36 9.85
N SER A 333 -6.58 -9.75 11.03
CA SER A 333 -6.98 -11.15 11.30
C SER A 333 -8.29 -11.56 10.61
N SER A 334 -9.13 -10.60 10.20
CA SER A 334 -10.47 -10.87 9.64
C SER A 334 -10.69 -10.36 8.21
N GLU A 335 -9.67 -9.81 7.55
CA GLU A 335 -9.84 -9.11 6.27
C GLU A 335 -9.98 -10.02 5.05
N SER A 336 -9.43 -11.21 5.10
CA SER A 336 -9.40 -12.08 3.93
C SER A 336 -9.29 -13.53 4.33
N TRP A 337 -10.27 -14.30 3.91
CA TRP A 337 -10.27 -15.75 4.10
C TRP A 337 -10.61 -16.44 2.80
N GLU A 338 -9.91 -17.54 2.52
CA GLU A 338 -10.21 -18.42 1.40
C GLU A 338 -10.52 -19.82 1.91
N MET A 339 -11.57 -20.42 1.34
CA MET A 339 -12.07 -21.74 1.68
C MET A 339 -12.54 -22.43 0.40
N PRO A 340 -12.40 -23.75 0.25
CA PRO A 340 -12.93 -24.48 -0.89
C PRO A 340 -14.44 -24.27 -1.04
N GLN A 341 -14.89 -23.94 -2.24
CA GLN A 341 -16.32 -23.75 -2.57
C GLN A 341 -16.89 -25.06 -3.12
N VAL A 342 -17.14 -26.02 -2.25
CA VAL A 342 -17.64 -27.35 -2.58
C VAL A 342 -18.79 -27.76 -1.69
N GLN A 343 -19.65 -28.67 -2.15
CA GLN A 343 -20.84 -29.13 -1.42
C GLN A 343 -20.72 -30.57 -0.92
N THR A 344 -19.71 -31.32 -1.38
CA THR A 344 -19.50 -32.73 -1.02
C THR A 344 -18.01 -33.03 -0.81
N MET A 345 -17.71 -34.11 -0.07
CA MET A 345 -16.33 -34.60 0.08
C MET A 345 -15.75 -35.04 -1.28
N ALA A 346 -16.55 -35.61 -2.17
CA ALA A 346 -16.08 -36.01 -3.51
C ALA A 346 -15.66 -34.81 -4.37
N GLU A 347 -16.38 -33.68 -4.27
CA GLU A 347 -15.99 -32.45 -4.92
C GLU A 347 -14.70 -31.89 -4.32
N LEU A 348 -14.51 -31.97 -2.99
CA LEU A 348 -13.28 -31.57 -2.34
C LEU A 348 -12.07 -32.41 -2.78
N GLU A 349 -12.26 -33.75 -2.90
CA GLU A 349 -11.23 -34.65 -3.42
C GLU A 349 -10.86 -34.32 -4.87
N THR A 350 -11.86 -33.97 -5.69
CA THR A 350 -11.65 -33.55 -7.08
C THR A 350 -10.84 -32.25 -7.14
N LEU A 351 -11.26 -31.23 -6.40
CA LEU A 351 -10.56 -29.96 -6.29
C LEU A 351 -9.11 -30.17 -5.78
N ALA A 352 -8.93 -31.03 -4.77
CA ALA A 352 -7.60 -31.33 -4.25
C ALA A 352 -6.68 -31.97 -5.32
N LYS A 353 -7.20 -32.89 -6.13
CA LYS A 353 -6.45 -33.51 -7.24
C LYS A 353 -6.09 -32.49 -8.32
N GLU A 354 -7.05 -31.63 -8.69
CA GLU A 354 -6.82 -30.58 -9.69
C GLU A 354 -5.78 -29.55 -9.24
N ARG A 355 -5.82 -29.14 -7.97
CA ARG A 355 -4.95 -28.09 -7.45
C ARG A 355 -3.58 -28.59 -6.98
N PHE A 356 -3.53 -29.74 -6.34
CA PHE A 356 -2.33 -30.24 -5.64
C PHE A 356 -1.75 -31.51 -6.27
N GLY A 357 -2.38 -32.07 -7.33
CA GLY A 357 -1.88 -33.21 -8.07
C GLY A 357 -1.55 -34.42 -7.17
N HIS A 358 -0.31 -34.91 -7.27
CA HIS A 358 0.15 -36.05 -6.48
C HIS A 358 0.20 -35.79 -4.95
N ARG A 359 0.18 -34.53 -4.52
CA ARG A 359 0.14 -34.13 -3.10
C ARG A 359 -1.28 -33.93 -2.54
N SER A 360 -2.33 -34.25 -3.32
CA SER A 360 -3.72 -34.11 -2.89
C SER A 360 -4.03 -34.89 -1.61
N GLY A 361 -3.42 -36.06 -1.39
CA GLY A 361 -3.59 -36.84 -0.18
C GLY A 361 -3.02 -36.15 1.07
N GLU A 362 -1.91 -35.45 0.94
CA GLU A 362 -1.32 -34.65 2.03
C GLU A 362 -2.24 -33.48 2.41
N PHE A 363 -2.78 -32.76 1.40
CA PHE A 363 -3.77 -31.71 1.62
C PHE A 363 -4.99 -32.24 2.37
N LEU A 364 -5.61 -33.32 1.90
CA LEU A 364 -6.80 -33.91 2.53
C LEU A 364 -6.52 -34.34 3.97
N SER A 365 -5.33 -34.86 4.25
CA SER A 365 -4.90 -35.18 5.62
C SER A 365 -4.75 -33.94 6.49
N ALA A 366 -4.20 -32.84 5.94
CA ALA A 366 -4.01 -31.59 6.67
C ALA A 366 -5.33 -30.90 7.05
N VAL A 367 -6.41 -31.13 6.28
CA VAL A 367 -7.71 -30.49 6.50
C VAL A 367 -8.76 -31.43 7.08
N GLN A 368 -8.40 -32.67 7.41
CA GLN A 368 -9.33 -33.69 7.88
C GLN A 368 -10.17 -33.20 9.07
N GLY A 369 -11.50 -33.37 8.97
CA GLY A 369 -12.48 -33.10 10.02
C GLY A 369 -13.48 -34.26 10.16
N GLU A 370 -14.34 -34.20 11.14
CA GLU A 370 -15.38 -35.24 11.43
C GLU A 370 -16.45 -35.29 10.32
N ASN A 371 -16.65 -34.19 9.61
CA ASN A 371 -17.60 -34.03 8.52
C ASN A 371 -17.13 -32.92 7.54
N LEU A 372 -17.88 -32.73 6.44
CA LEU A 372 -17.55 -31.76 5.43
C LEU A 372 -17.41 -30.33 6.02
N ALA A 373 -18.34 -29.90 6.86
CA ALA A 373 -18.31 -28.54 7.42
C ALA A 373 -17.04 -28.30 8.24
N GLN A 374 -16.66 -29.27 9.09
CA GLN A 374 -15.42 -29.19 9.86
C GLN A 374 -14.19 -29.26 8.97
N THR A 375 -14.21 -30.09 7.92
CA THR A 375 -13.12 -30.20 6.95
C THR A 375 -12.93 -28.87 6.19
N LEU A 376 -14.01 -28.21 5.77
CA LEU A 376 -13.95 -26.91 5.11
C LEU A 376 -13.43 -25.81 6.06
N GLU A 377 -13.83 -25.81 7.33
CA GLU A 377 -13.29 -24.86 8.31
C GLU A 377 -11.79 -25.10 8.55
N ASN A 378 -11.35 -26.37 8.61
CA ASN A 378 -9.93 -26.71 8.71
C ASN A 378 -9.13 -26.33 7.43
N ALA A 379 -9.81 -26.27 6.28
CA ALA A 379 -9.21 -25.85 5.00
C ALA A 379 -9.16 -24.33 4.82
N LYS A 380 -9.75 -23.58 5.75
CA LYS A 380 -9.77 -22.12 5.71
C LYS A 380 -8.39 -21.54 6.05
N TYR A 381 -7.94 -20.58 5.25
CA TYR A 381 -6.66 -19.91 5.47
C TYR A 381 -6.73 -18.44 5.02
N CYS A 382 -5.76 -17.64 5.51
CA CYS A 382 -5.58 -16.24 5.08
C CYS A 382 -4.60 -16.17 3.89
N PRO A 383 -5.04 -15.78 2.69
CA PRO A 383 -4.15 -15.66 1.53
C PRO A 383 -3.04 -14.61 1.70
N MET A 384 -3.25 -13.60 2.54
CA MET A 384 -2.24 -12.60 2.83
C MET A 384 -1.13 -13.17 3.70
N GLU A 385 -1.48 -13.94 4.73
CA GLU A 385 -0.50 -14.65 5.56
C GLU A 385 0.31 -15.65 4.72
N LEU A 386 -0.35 -16.42 3.84
CA LEU A 386 0.35 -17.34 2.94
C LEU A 386 1.36 -16.58 2.06
N GLY A 387 0.96 -15.47 1.45
CA GLY A 387 1.86 -14.64 0.64
C GLY A 387 3.08 -14.14 1.43
N MET A 388 2.87 -13.64 2.66
CA MET A 388 3.97 -13.19 3.53
C MET A 388 4.94 -14.33 3.87
N ARG A 389 4.41 -15.51 4.22
CA ARG A 389 5.23 -16.71 4.53
C ARG A 389 6.08 -17.10 3.34
N LEU A 390 5.48 -17.21 2.16
CA LEU A 390 6.20 -17.54 0.93
C LEU A 390 7.35 -16.55 0.65
N TYR A 391 7.11 -15.26 0.79
CA TYR A 391 8.13 -14.23 0.56
C TYR A 391 9.29 -14.35 1.55
N PHE A 392 8.98 -14.56 2.82
CA PHE A 392 10.00 -14.65 3.86
C PHE A 392 10.78 -15.97 3.81
N GLU A 393 10.13 -17.09 3.48
CA GLU A 393 10.82 -18.37 3.26
C GLU A 393 11.76 -18.29 2.04
N ALA A 394 11.27 -17.77 0.91
CA ALA A 394 12.11 -17.58 -0.27
C ALA A 394 13.31 -16.66 0.01
N THR A 395 13.09 -15.58 0.75
CA THR A 395 14.17 -14.67 1.14
C THR A 395 15.16 -15.35 2.09
N ALA A 396 14.67 -16.03 3.13
CA ALA A 396 15.54 -16.66 4.13
C ALA A 396 16.41 -17.79 3.55
N ALA A 397 15.97 -18.44 2.48
CA ALA A 397 16.73 -19.48 1.79
C ALA A 397 17.99 -18.94 1.11
N GLU A 398 17.95 -17.75 0.54
CA GLU A 398 19.05 -17.16 -0.23
C GLU A 398 19.75 -16.00 0.53
N HIS A 399 19.02 -15.29 1.38
CA HIS A 399 19.46 -14.09 2.10
C HIS A 399 19.13 -14.17 3.60
N PRO A 400 19.73 -15.14 4.34
CA PRO A 400 19.44 -15.32 5.77
C PRO A 400 19.88 -14.15 6.65
N GLU A 401 20.75 -13.26 6.15
CA GLU A 401 21.19 -12.04 6.81
C GLU A 401 20.10 -10.96 6.88
N LEU A 402 19.11 -11.00 6.00
CA LEU A 402 18.01 -10.04 5.98
C LEU A 402 17.01 -10.32 7.10
N GLN A 403 16.84 -9.37 7.98
CA GLN A 403 15.86 -9.44 9.05
C GLN A 403 14.50 -8.92 8.54
N ASN A 404 13.56 -9.84 8.37
CA ASN A 404 12.19 -9.55 7.98
C ASN A 404 11.25 -9.82 9.14
N TYR A 405 10.18 -9.02 9.24
CA TYR A 405 9.24 -9.07 10.35
C TYR A 405 7.80 -9.19 9.84
N SER A 406 7.02 -10.05 10.49
CA SER A 406 5.63 -10.31 10.15
C SER A 406 4.72 -10.03 11.35
N ALA A 407 3.59 -9.38 11.12
CA ALA A 407 2.57 -9.22 12.15
C ALA A 407 1.15 -9.44 11.63
N VAL A 408 0.26 -9.81 12.54
CA VAL A 408 -1.18 -9.82 12.34
C VAL A 408 -1.84 -8.86 13.32
N PHE A 409 -2.66 -7.96 12.80
CA PHE A 409 -3.49 -7.09 13.63
C PHE A 409 -4.76 -7.85 14.05
N ASP A 410 -4.88 -8.06 15.34
CA ASP A 410 -5.99 -8.75 15.98
C ASP A 410 -6.49 -7.94 17.18
N GLY A 411 -6.58 -6.63 16.98
CA GLY A 411 -7.10 -5.67 17.93
C GLY A 411 -8.64 -5.72 17.98
N ASP A 412 -9.19 -5.37 19.14
CA ASP A 412 -10.63 -5.18 19.28
C ASP A 412 -11.03 -3.84 18.64
N ILE A 413 -11.93 -3.87 17.67
CA ILE A 413 -12.48 -2.66 17.03
C ILE A 413 -13.85 -2.38 17.65
N PRO A 414 -13.98 -1.33 18.51
CA PRO A 414 -15.23 -1.04 19.17
C PRO A 414 -16.22 -0.39 18.20
N GLY A 415 -17.51 -0.61 18.45
CA GLY A 415 -18.59 -0.01 17.68
C GLY A 415 -19.84 -0.86 17.74
N TRP A 416 -20.99 -0.25 17.48
CA TRP A 416 -22.29 -0.92 17.43
C TRP A 416 -22.44 -1.87 16.24
N ASP A 417 -21.57 -1.73 15.23
CA ASP A 417 -21.56 -2.47 13.96
C ASP A 417 -20.73 -3.76 14.01
N HIS A 418 -19.98 -4.01 15.09
CA HIS A 418 -19.16 -5.20 15.29
C HIS A 418 -18.35 -5.62 14.05
N PRO A 419 -17.50 -4.75 13.48
CA PRO A 419 -16.91 -4.96 12.16
C PRO A 419 -15.79 -6.01 12.14
N GLY A 420 -15.32 -6.48 13.31
CA GLY A 420 -14.08 -7.26 13.43
C GLY A 420 -12.85 -6.44 13.02
N THR A 421 -11.75 -7.11 12.80
CA THR A 421 -10.52 -6.51 12.26
C THR A 421 -10.59 -6.48 10.73
N PHE A 422 -11.46 -5.61 10.20
CA PHE A 422 -11.68 -5.48 8.75
C PHE A 422 -10.44 -4.93 8.04
N HIS A 423 -10.39 -5.10 6.73
CA HIS A 423 -9.32 -4.58 5.89
C HIS A 423 -9.07 -3.08 6.11
N SER A 424 -7.84 -2.68 6.41
CA SER A 424 -7.40 -1.32 6.71
C SER A 424 -7.69 -0.81 8.14
N SER A 425 -8.32 -1.60 9.02
CA SER A 425 -8.64 -1.18 10.39
C SER A 425 -7.40 -0.92 11.27
N ASP A 426 -6.24 -1.42 10.88
CA ASP A 426 -4.95 -1.23 11.55
C ASP A 426 -4.30 0.15 11.27
N LEU A 427 -4.77 0.87 10.26
CA LEU A 427 -4.21 2.18 9.87
C LEU A 427 -4.28 3.20 11.01
N TRP A 428 -5.45 3.32 11.68
CA TRP A 428 -5.62 4.19 12.83
C TRP A 428 -4.62 3.93 13.96
N PHE A 429 -4.25 2.65 14.13
CA PHE A 429 -3.29 2.22 15.15
C PHE A 429 -1.85 2.50 14.75
N VAL A 430 -1.48 2.19 13.51
CA VAL A 430 -0.11 2.41 13.02
C VAL A 430 0.25 3.89 13.00
N PHE A 431 -0.66 4.76 12.60
CA PHE A 431 -0.46 6.21 12.63
C PHE A 431 -0.78 6.84 13.98
N GLU A 432 -1.27 6.06 14.96
CA GLU A 432 -1.73 6.57 16.27
C GLU A 432 -2.72 7.73 16.15
N SER A 433 -3.64 7.61 15.20
CA SER A 433 -4.62 8.63 14.84
C SER A 433 -6.05 8.34 15.31
N LEU A 434 -6.23 7.40 16.28
CA LEU A 434 -7.53 6.95 16.82
C LEU A 434 -8.47 8.09 17.22
N ALA A 435 -7.91 9.21 17.71
CA ALA A 435 -8.70 10.36 18.14
C ALA A 435 -9.47 11.05 16.99
N SER A 436 -9.10 10.80 15.73
CA SER A 436 -9.79 11.32 14.55
C SER A 436 -10.91 10.40 14.06
N CYS A 437 -10.97 9.16 14.57
CA CYS A 437 -11.99 8.18 14.20
C CYS A 437 -13.26 8.35 15.05
N TRP A 438 -14.42 8.04 14.48
CA TRP A 438 -15.72 8.11 15.17
C TRP A 438 -15.93 7.02 16.24
N ARG A 439 -15.12 5.95 16.22
CA ARG A 439 -15.27 4.78 17.07
C ARG A 439 -14.97 5.09 18.54
N PRO A 440 -15.70 4.48 19.50
CA PRO A 440 -15.52 4.75 20.92
C PRO A 440 -14.28 4.05 21.50
N PHE A 441 -13.10 4.37 20.98
CA PHE A 441 -11.85 3.82 21.48
C PHE A 441 -11.61 4.20 22.94
N THR A 442 -11.08 3.26 23.73
CA THR A 442 -10.75 3.42 25.15
C THR A 442 -9.25 3.29 25.38
N GLY A 443 -8.79 3.48 26.64
CA GLY A 443 -7.37 3.51 27.00
C GLY A 443 -6.55 2.36 26.41
N ARG A 444 -7.05 1.10 26.49
CA ARG A 444 -6.37 -0.08 25.92
C ARG A 444 -6.09 0.01 24.43
N HIS A 445 -6.99 0.67 23.66
CA HIS A 445 -6.82 0.86 22.22
C HIS A 445 -5.71 1.90 21.94
N TYR A 446 -5.68 2.98 22.74
CA TYR A 446 -4.61 3.99 22.65
C TYR A 446 -3.25 3.40 23.05
N ASP A 447 -3.21 2.50 24.05
CA ASP A 447 -1.99 1.79 24.43
C ASP A 447 -1.50 0.89 23.29
N LEU A 448 -2.41 0.15 22.64
CA LEU A 448 -2.06 -0.68 21.49
C LEU A 448 -1.58 0.18 20.30
N ALA A 449 -2.29 1.27 19.98
CA ALA A 449 -1.88 2.18 18.91
C ALA A 449 -0.50 2.79 19.16
N ARG A 450 -0.21 3.21 20.41
CA ARG A 450 1.08 3.73 20.84
C ARG A 450 2.19 2.69 20.61
N GLN A 451 1.97 1.44 21.01
CA GLN A 451 2.93 0.34 20.83
C GLN A 451 3.15 0.03 19.34
N MET A 452 2.08 -0.11 18.55
CA MET A 452 2.17 -0.37 17.12
C MET A 452 2.92 0.74 16.38
N CYS A 453 2.57 2.00 16.66
CA CYS A 453 3.27 3.16 16.11
C CYS A 453 4.76 3.17 16.51
N SER A 454 5.09 2.71 17.74
CA SER A 454 6.48 2.62 18.21
C SER A 454 7.26 1.50 17.53
N TYR A 455 6.67 0.31 17.33
CA TYR A 455 7.29 -0.76 16.55
C TYR A 455 7.60 -0.32 15.12
N VAL A 456 6.62 0.27 14.43
CA VAL A 456 6.78 0.77 13.07
C VAL A 456 7.85 1.87 13.02
N SER A 457 7.82 2.79 13.97
CA SER A 457 8.82 3.87 14.07
C SER A 457 10.24 3.34 14.31
N ASN A 458 10.41 2.32 15.14
CA ASN A 458 11.72 1.69 15.38
C ASN A 458 12.22 1.01 14.10
N PHE A 459 11.34 0.28 13.37
CA PHE A 459 11.69 -0.32 12.09
C PHE A 459 12.09 0.74 11.05
N ILE A 460 11.35 1.84 10.95
CA ILE A 460 11.71 2.95 10.04
C ILE A 460 13.10 3.48 10.35
N LYS A 461 13.47 3.60 11.64
CA LYS A 461 14.78 4.10 12.06
C LYS A 461 15.92 3.13 11.73
N THR A 462 15.74 1.86 12.04
CA THR A 462 16.86 0.91 12.15
C THR A 462 16.72 -0.36 11.29
N GLY A 463 15.52 -0.67 10.80
CA GLY A 463 15.18 -1.97 10.20
C GLY A 463 14.83 -3.05 11.24
N ASP A 464 14.85 -2.71 12.54
CA ASP A 464 14.45 -3.56 13.65
C ASP A 464 13.28 -2.90 14.40
N PRO A 465 12.10 -3.54 14.54
CA PRO A 465 10.97 -2.97 15.26
C PRO A 465 11.17 -2.94 16.78
N ASN A 466 12.13 -3.69 17.32
CA ASN A 466 12.40 -3.76 18.75
C ASN A 466 12.95 -2.46 19.32
N GLY A 467 12.82 -2.27 20.64
CA GLY A 467 13.37 -1.13 21.34
C GLY A 467 12.43 -0.55 22.38
N LYS A 468 12.48 0.76 22.52
CA LYS A 468 11.66 1.49 23.50
C LYS A 468 10.39 2.02 22.88
N ASP A 469 9.33 1.99 23.67
CA ASP A 469 8.14 2.78 23.45
C ASP A 469 8.39 4.26 23.82
N VAL A 470 7.52 5.16 23.39
CA VAL A 470 7.66 6.60 23.68
C VAL A 470 7.52 6.95 25.17
N ASP A 471 6.92 6.08 25.96
CA ASP A 471 6.84 6.23 27.42
C ASP A 471 8.09 5.74 28.16
N GLY A 472 9.10 5.24 27.42
CA GLY A 472 10.36 4.71 27.95
C GLY A 472 10.31 3.24 28.34
N SER A 473 9.15 2.58 28.31
CA SER A 473 9.03 1.14 28.54
C SER A 473 9.69 0.34 27.41
N THR A 474 10.07 -0.90 27.69
CA THR A 474 10.57 -1.80 26.65
C THR A 474 9.40 -2.49 26.00
N LEU A 475 9.32 -2.42 24.66
CA LEU A 475 8.32 -3.15 23.89
C LEU A 475 8.52 -4.67 24.06
N PRO A 476 7.46 -5.49 24.05
CA PRO A 476 7.58 -6.93 23.93
C PRO A 476 8.47 -7.34 22.74
N GLU A 477 9.33 -8.34 22.94
CA GLU A 477 10.26 -8.78 21.89
C GLU A 477 9.52 -9.27 20.64
N TRP A 478 9.88 -8.73 19.48
CA TRP A 478 9.42 -9.17 18.18
C TRP A 478 10.57 -9.88 17.45
N LYS A 479 10.50 -11.20 17.38
CA LYS A 479 11.52 -12.02 16.71
C LYS A 479 11.36 -11.92 15.21
N SER A 480 12.48 -11.82 14.48
CA SER A 480 12.45 -11.87 13.02
C SER A 480 11.89 -13.20 12.52
N TYR A 481 11.31 -13.19 11.33
CA TYR A 481 10.72 -14.38 10.72
C TYR A 481 11.75 -15.51 10.55
N SER A 482 12.97 -15.20 10.14
CA SER A 482 14.05 -16.20 10.02
C SER A 482 14.36 -16.91 11.34
N THR A 483 14.14 -16.27 12.48
CA THR A 483 14.41 -16.82 13.82
C THR A 483 13.29 -17.70 14.34
N CYS A 484 12.02 -17.33 14.14
CA CYS A 484 10.89 -18.00 14.80
C CYS A 484 9.85 -18.59 13.84
N LYS A 485 9.94 -18.29 12.52
CA LYS A 485 8.94 -18.63 11.50
C LYS A 485 7.51 -18.18 11.84
N GLY A 486 7.39 -17.22 12.76
CA GLY A 486 6.14 -16.73 13.33
C GLY A 486 5.92 -15.24 13.07
N GLN A 487 4.95 -14.68 13.78
CA GLN A 487 4.53 -13.31 13.62
C GLN A 487 4.18 -12.65 14.94
N MET A 488 4.30 -11.32 15.01
CA MET A 488 3.77 -10.55 16.12
C MET A 488 2.24 -10.47 15.99
N ARG A 489 1.52 -10.82 17.05
CA ARG A 489 0.09 -10.53 17.16
C ARG A 489 -0.10 -9.18 17.83
N TYR A 490 -0.58 -8.21 17.08
CA TYR A 490 -0.98 -6.91 17.59
C TYR A 490 -2.36 -7.02 18.25
N ALA A 491 -2.36 -7.25 19.54
CA ALA A 491 -3.53 -7.35 20.41
C ALA A 491 -3.20 -6.73 21.77
N THR A 492 -4.09 -6.82 22.72
CA THR A 492 -3.82 -6.35 24.09
C THR A 492 -3.73 -7.56 25.04
N PRO A 493 -2.50 -7.96 25.45
CA PRO A 493 -1.18 -7.43 25.07
C PRO A 493 -0.67 -7.90 23.71
N CYS A 494 0.30 -7.17 23.12
CA CYS A 494 1.06 -7.66 21.97
C CYS A 494 1.82 -8.93 22.35
N LYS A 495 1.82 -9.93 21.44
CA LYS A 495 2.42 -11.24 21.74
C LYS A 495 3.08 -11.84 20.49
N GLN A 496 4.32 -12.30 20.60
CA GLN A 496 4.95 -13.13 19.60
C GLN A 496 4.24 -14.47 19.47
N LEU A 497 3.81 -14.82 18.27
CA LEU A 497 3.36 -16.16 17.88
C LEU A 497 4.50 -16.89 17.19
N ASP A 498 4.68 -18.15 17.48
CA ASP A 498 5.67 -19.02 16.84
C ASP A 498 5.05 -19.88 15.73
N ASP A 499 5.87 -20.65 15.03
CA ASP A 499 5.40 -21.54 13.97
C ASP A 499 4.45 -22.65 14.46
N LEU A 500 4.45 -23.01 15.73
CA LEU A 500 3.54 -24.02 16.29
C LEU A 500 2.08 -23.58 16.28
N SER A 501 1.84 -22.26 16.27
CA SER A 501 0.49 -21.68 16.18
C SER A 501 -0.13 -21.75 14.78
N VAL A 502 0.65 -22.11 13.75
CA VAL A 502 0.21 -22.15 12.35
C VAL A 502 -0.65 -23.39 12.07
N SER A 503 -1.77 -23.18 11.36
CA SER A 503 -2.68 -24.28 11.02
C SER A 503 -2.03 -25.32 10.09
N PRO A 504 -2.45 -26.60 10.14
CA PRO A 504 -1.91 -27.63 9.24
C PRO A 504 -2.07 -27.31 7.76
N VAL A 505 -3.19 -26.69 7.35
CA VAL A 505 -3.40 -26.28 5.96
C VAL A 505 -2.42 -25.19 5.54
N MET A 506 -2.15 -24.20 6.40
CA MET A 506 -1.16 -23.15 6.10
C MET A 506 0.24 -23.72 5.92
N ARG A 507 0.66 -24.70 6.74
CA ARG A 507 1.93 -25.39 6.60
C ARG A 507 2.02 -26.14 5.27
N PHE A 508 0.96 -26.91 4.94
CA PHE A 508 0.88 -27.62 3.67
C PHE A 508 0.99 -26.68 2.48
N LEU A 509 0.19 -25.58 2.47
CA LEU A 509 0.20 -24.62 1.36
C LEU A 509 1.55 -23.92 1.22
N THR A 510 2.17 -23.54 2.33
CA THR A 510 3.51 -22.91 2.29
C THR A 510 4.52 -23.86 1.68
N ASP A 511 4.59 -25.09 2.16
CA ASP A 511 5.52 -26.10 1.64
C ASP A 511 5.24 -26.46 0.18
N PHE A 512 3.97 -26.64 -0.18
CA PHE A 512 3.57 -26.96 -1.55
C PHE A 512 4.02 -25.92 -2.57
N TYR A 513 3.80 -24.64 -2.26
CA TYR A 513 4.16 -23.57 -3.21
C TYR A 513 5.65 -23.27 -3.24
N LEU A 514 6.36 -23.40 -2.13
CA LEU A 514 7.84 -23.27 -2.14
C LEU A 514 8.49 -24.29 -3.08
N HIS A 515 7.99 -25.53 -3.12
CA HIS A 515 8.49 -26.54 -4.04
C HIS A 515 8.16 -26.28 -5.52
N GLN A 516 7.21 -25.39 -5.83
CA GLN A 516 6.91 -24.98 -7.20
C GLN A 516 7.74 -23.77 -7.67
N ILE A 517 8.29 -23.01 -6.74
CA ILE A 517 9.07 -21.79 -7.01
C ILE A 517 10.53 -22.15 -7.29
N GLY A 518 11.07 -23.19 -6.65
CA GLY A 518 12.41 -23.74 -6.90
C GLY A 518 12.37 -24.69 -8.08
#